data_ca465a692c4767bfbe9adf0275d68634
#
_entry.id   ca465a692c4767bfbe9adf0275d68634
#
_cell.length_a   1.000
_cell.length_b   1.000
_cell.length_c   1.000
_cell.angle_alpha   90.00
_cell.angle_beta   90.00
_cell.angle_gamma   90.00
#
_symmetry.space_group_name_H-M   'P 1'
#
loop_
_entity.id
_entity.type
_entity.pdbx_description
1 polymer ?
#
loop_
_entity_poly.entity_id
_entity_poly.type
_entity_poly.pdbx_seq_one_letter_code
_entity_poly.pdbx_strand_id
1 'polypeptide(L)'
;MLIQRGYRVFLDYDELKDGLFNEKIISSIKEAPIFIVVLSKGALARCSNKNDSVRNEIELAVSENKKIIPIDPDKTFDGIPIGLPPKVAHAVGDNQHSDISFGQTLGITIDFMIANRIAPEIGKRTRTNNVDEDYETAVVSIRKIEKHQKFVRHATIIAMVTALTIILVTCLIIGKKLLHQQTSDLFRSELERKYERFPLHLDPHISQSQMEAVDAILDQMVMVKEDSLWMSQYEFNRGWWSDILEVSCPKEERSMPTTDVCYGEVCLFINKLRDLTKVDFVLPSSAEWEYSARGGEHYVYAGSDNVDTAAWYIGNSEGLLHPSDGWQGKMCNGFDLFDMSGNVGELCNSPYGARVDGGQWVVCGGNYMSEANEVKVGAQIGITADAKSPTVGFRLAIRKDSKTQ
;
A
#
# COMPACT_ATOMS: atom_id res chain seq x y z
N MET A 1 -8.24 -46.40 -28.39
CA MET A 1 -7.23 -47.29 -29.00
C MET A 1 -7.66 -48.77 -29.01
N LEU A 2 -7.99 -49.44 -27.86
CA LEU A 2 -8.52 -50.83 -27.85
C LEU A 2 -9.85 -50.93 -28.62
N ILE A 3 -10.76 -49.97 -28.39
CA ILE A 3 -12.03 -49.87 -29.10
C ILE A 3 -11.80 -49.71 -30.62
N GLN A 4 -10.85 -48.86 -31.03
CA GLN A 4 -10.48 -48.63 -32.42
C GLN A 4 -10.02 -49.91 -33.15
N ARG A 5 -9.60 -50.93 -32.40
CA ARG A 5 -9.16 -52.22 -32.91
C ARG A 5 -10.20 -53.29 -32.77
N GLY A 6 -11.45 -52.94 -32.47
CA GLY A 6 -12.59 -53.80 -32.42
C GLY A 6 -12.75 -54.58 -31.11
N TYR A 7 -12.09 -54.11 -30.01
CA TYR A 7 -12.32 -54.71 -28.68
C TYR A 7 -13.44 -53.97 -27.96
N ARG A 8 -14.32 -54.70 -27.35
CA ARG A 8 -15.31 -54.16 -26.43
C ARG A 8 -14.62 -53.82 -25.10
N VAL A 9 -14.64 -52.57 -24.69
CA VAL A 9 -13.99 -52.07 -23.48
C VAL A 9 -15.05 -51.46 -22.58
N PHE A 10 -15.08 -51.87 -21.32
CA PHE A 10 -15.84 -51.24 -20.27
C PHE A 10 -14.86 -50.32 -19.48
N LEU A 11 -15.24 -49.06 -19.25
CA LEU A 11 -14.46 -48.06 -18.50
C LEU A 11 -15.32 -47.58 -17.34
N ASP A 12 -14.85 -47.78 -16.12
CA ASP A 12 -15.52 -47.38 -14.89
C ASP A 12 -15.13 -45.94 -14.48
N TYR A 13 -15.32 -44.97 -15.39
CA TYR A 13 -15.00 -43.57 -15.06
C TYR A 13 -16.20 -42.69 -14.75
N ASP A 14 -17.39 -42.99 -15.26
CA ASP A 14 -18.53 -42.08 -15.22
C ASP A 14 -19.61 -42.44 -14.16
N GLU A 15 -19.55 -43.57 -13.47
CA GLU A 15 -20.61 -44.07 -12.60
C GLU A 15 -20.28 -44.06 -11.09
N LEU A 16 -19.10 -43.61 -10.67
CA LEU A 16 -18.69 -43.54 -9.26
C LEU A 16 -19.12 -42.25 -8.55
N LYS A 17 -20.36 -41.83 -8.68
CA LYS A 17 -20.83 -40.70 -7.86
C LYS A 17 -21.13 -41.08 -6.41
N ASP A 18 -21.35 -42.36 -6.09
CA ASP A 18 -21.85 -42.75 -4.79
C ASP A 18 -21.06 -43.86 -4.03
N GLY A 19 -19.89 -44.27 -4.51
CA GLY A 19 -18.99 -45.20 -3.76
C GLY A 19 -19.52 -46.60 -3.56
N LEU A 20 -20.61 -46.99 -4.19
CA LEU A 20 -21.21 -48.31 -4.14
C LEU A 20 -20.74 -49.18 -5.29
N PHE A 21 -20.29 -50.38 -4.93
CA PHE A 21 -19.93 -51.44 -5.88
C PHE A 21 -21.21 -51.88 -6.60
N ASN A 22 -21.35 -51.42 -7.84
CA ASN A 22 -22.61 -51.44 -8.57
C ASN A 22 -22.75 -52.75 -9.36
N GLU A 23 -23.98 -53.25 -9.53
CA GLU A 23 -24.28 -54.47 -10.28
C GLU A 23 -23.74 -54.48 -11.71
N LYS A 24 -23.65 -53.33 -12.34
CA LYS A 24 -23.13 -53.15 -13.68
C LYS A 24 -21.61 -53.40 -13.75
N ILE A 25 -20.84 -52.96 -12.75
CA ILE A 25 -19.42 -53.25 -12.63
C ILE A 25 -19.22 -54.75 -12.44
N ILE A 26 -19.99 -55.36 -11.53
CA ILE A 26 -19.96 -56.79 -11.28
C ILE A 26 -20.23 -57.61 -12.55
N SER A 27 -21.29 -57.27 -13.29
CA SER A 27 -21.63 -57.96 -14.56
C SER A 27 -20.52 -57.78 -15.61
N SER A 28 -20.00 -56.57 -15.74
CA SER A 28 -18.92 -56.27 -16.69
C SER A 28 -17.64 -57.02 -16.40
N ILE A 29 -17.25 -57.13 -15.12
CA ILE A 29 -16.07 -57.94 -14.73
C ILE A 29 -16.33 -59.46 -15.03
N LYS A 30 -17.53 -59.94 -14.73
CA LYS A 30 -17.88 -61.36 -14.99
C LYS A 30 -17.87 -61.68 -16.48
N GLU A 31 -18.34 -60.77 -17.32
CA GLU A 31 -18.37 -60.97 -18.77
C GLU A 31 -17.03 -60.78 -19.48
N ALA A 32 -16.18 -59.91 -18.90
CA ALA A 32 -14.88 -59.59 -19.52
C ALA A 32 -13.90 -60.76 -19.37
N PRO A 33 -13.19 -61.21 -20.43
CA PRO A 33 -12.14 -62.20 -20.33
C PRO A 33 -10.85 -61.66 -19.73
N ILE A 34 -10.63 -60.34 -19.80
CA ILE A 34 -9.45 -59.65 -19.32
C ILE A 34 -9.84 -58.49 -18.44
N PHE A 35 -9.13 -58.27 -17.34
CA PHE A 35 -9.24 -57.15 -16.46
C PHE A 35 -7.94 -56.35 -16.47
N ILE A 36 -8.03 -55.07 -16.82
CA ILE A 36 -6.88 -54.18 -16.89
C ILE A 36 -6.89 -53.25 -15.68
N VAL A 37 -5.81 -53.29 -14.89
CA VAL A 37 -5.61 -52.39 -13.74
C VAL A 37 -4.62 -51.31 -14.08
N VAL A 38 -5.05 -50.05 -13.99
CA VAL A 38 -4.15 -48.90 -14.19
C VAL A 38 -3.54 -48.55 -12.84
N LEU A 39 -2.21 -48.65 -12.76
CA LEU A 39 -1.41 -48.33 -11.58
C LEU A 39 -0.77 -46.97 -11.73
N SER A 40 -1.00 -46.11 -10.74
CA SER A 40 -0.32 -44.82 -10.58
C SER A 40 0.21 -44.73 -9.17
N LYS A 41 0.93 -43.68 -8.84
CA LYS A 41 1.39 -43.42 -7.47
C LYS A 41 0.21 -43.42 -6.49
N GLY A 42 0.25 -44.25 -5.49
CA GLY A 42 -0.82 -44.37 -4.48
C GLY A 42 -2.10 -45.05 -4.96
N ALA A 43 -2.17 -45.59 -6.19
CA ALA A 43 -3.37 -46.23 -6.76
C ALA A 43 -3.95 -47.33 -5.85
N LEU A 44 -3.08 -48.14 -5.22
CA LEU A 44 -3.48 -49.23 -4.32
C LEU A 44 -3.43 -48.85 -2.82
N ALA A 45 -3.10 -47.61 -2.48
CA ALA A 45 -2.93 -47.19 -1.08
C ALA A 45 -4.18 -47.40 -0.22
N ARG A 46 -5.38 -47.21 -0.83
CA ARG A 46 -6.68 -47.42 -0.12
C ARG A 46 -7.12 -48.90 -0.10
N CYS A 47 -6.50 -49.73 -0.95
CA CYS A 47 -6.89 -51.14 -1.06
C CYS A 47 -6.58 -51.99 0.19
N SER A 48 -5.90 -51.43 1.20
CA SER A 48 -5.79 -52.02 2.53
C SER A 48 -7.15 -52.04 3.25
N ASN A 49 -8.09 -51.16 2.92
CA ASN A 49 -9.46 -51.14 3.40
C ASN A 49 -10.30 -52.17 2.67
N LYS A 50 -11.00 -53.06 3.42
CA LYS A 50 -11.87 -54.11 2.87
C LYS A 50 -13.07 -53.55 2.07
N ASN A 51 -13.46 -52.32 2.30
CA ASN A 51 -14.60 -51.69 1.63
C ASN A 51 -14.17 -50.81 0.43
N ASP A 52 -12.92 -50.80 0.04
CA ASP A 52 -12.45 -50.04 -1.11
C ASP A 52 -12.95 -50.66 -2.43
N SER A 53 -13.51 -49.87 -3.31
CA SER A 53 -14.11 -50.33 -4.58
C SER A 53 -13.05 -50.98 -5.49
N VAL A 54 -11.89 -50.38 -5.66
CA VAL A 54 -10.81 -50.92 -6.51
C VAL A 54 -10.32 -52.26 -5.99
N ARG A 55 -10.18 -52.41 -4.67
CA ARG A 55 -9.88 -53.71 -4.06
C ARG A 55 -10.93 -54.74 -4.41
N ASN A 56 -12.21 -54.43 -4.23
CA ASN A 56 -13.33 -55.34 -4.48
C ASN A 56 -13.40 -55.77 -5.95
N GLU A 57 -13.09 -54.85 -6.88
CA GLU A 57 -13.04 -55.14 -8.30
C GLU A 57 -11.89 -56.12 -8.66
N ILE A 58 -10.69 -55.88 -8.10
CA ILE A 58 -9.56 -56.78 -8.28
C ILE A 58 -9.84 -58.14 -7.65
N GLU A 59 -10.40 -58.20 -6.43
CA GLU A 59 -10.79 -59.43 -5.76
C GLU A 59 -11.82 -60.22 -6.57
N LEU A 60 -12.82 -59.54 -7.14
CA LEU A 60 -13.79 -60.15 -8.02
C LEU A 60 -13.14 -60.71 -9.29
N ALA A 61 -12.29 -59.91 -9.95
CA ALA A 61 -11.59 -60.37 -11.16
C ALA A 61 -10.72 -61.62 -10.86
N VAL A 62 -10.03 -61.65 -9.71
CA VAL A 62 -9.27 -62.84 -9.25
C VAL A 62 -10.20 -64.03 -9.00
N SER A 63 -11.34 -63.83 -8.34
CA SER A 63 -12.30 -64.92 -8.01
C SER A 63 -12.95 -65.52 -9.26
N GLU A 64 -13.21 -64.67 -10.26
CA GLU A 64 -13.76 -65.06 -11.56
C GLU A 64 -12.69 -65.59 -12.53
N ASN A 65 -11.45 -65.79 -12.06
CA ASN A 65 -10.31 -66.33 -12.81
C ASN A 65 -10.01 -65.50 -14.09
N LYS A 66 -10.14 -64.19 -14.00
CA LYS A 66 -9.84 -63.28 -15.15
C LYS A 66 -8.36 -63.09 -15.31
N LYS A 67 -7.93 -62.91 -16.58
CA LYS A 67 -6.57 -62.48 -16.87
C LYS A 67 -6.40 -61.03 -16.44
N ILE A 68 -5.58 -60.76 -15.42
CA ILE A 68 -5.33 -59.40 -14.92
C ILE A 68 -4.07 -58.86 -15.58
N ILE A 69 -4.14 -57.67 -16.14
CA ILE A 69 -3.03 -56.96 -16.79
C ILE A 69 -2.80 -55.64 -16.07
N PRO A 70 -1.77 -55.54 -15.22
CA PRO A 70 -1.39 -54.27 -14.62
C PRO A 70 -0.68 -53.37 -15.61
N ILE A 71 -1.04 -52.11 -15.66
CA ILE A 71 -0.44 -51.08 -16.51
C ILE A 71 0.01 -49.90 -15.62
N ASP A 72 1.28 -49.51 -15.70
CA ASP A 72 1.83 -48.29 -15.07
C ASP A 72 2.19 -47.28 -16.18
N PRO A 73 1.25 -46.37 -16.51
CA PRO A 73 1.41 -45.48 -17.66
C PRO A 73 2.48 -44.42 -17.44
N ASP A 74 2.72 -44.02 -16.23
CA ASP A 74 3.60 -42.90 -15.87
C ASP A 74 4.89 -43.35 -15.17
N LYS A 75 5.08 -44.66 -14.99
CA LYS A 75 6.19 -45.25 -14.21
C LYS A 75 6.26 -44.70 -12.78
N THR A 76 5.12 -44.41 -12.20
CA THR A 76 4.99 -43.77 -10.87
C THR A 76 4.49 -44.72 -9.80
N PHE A 77 4.23 -45.97 -10.15
CA PHE A 77 3.71 -46.95 -9.17
C PHE A 77 4.73 -47.18 -8.04
N ASP A 78 4.32 -46.97 -6.84
CA ASP A 78 5.17 -46.94 -5.64
C ASP A 78 5.17 -48.31 -4.88
N GLY A 79 4.60 -49.33 -5.51
CA GLY A 79 4.63 -50.68 -4.99
C GLY A 79 3.32 -51.16 -4.36
N ILE A 80 3.32 -52.42 -3.90
CA ILE A 80 2.18 -53.11 -3.35
C ILE A 80 2.06 -52.74 -1.84
N PRO A 81 0.95 -52.15 -1.39
CA PRO A 81 0.80 -51.78 0.01
C PRO A 81 0.68 -53.01 0.94
N ILE A 82 1.24 -52.86 2.14
CA ILE A 82 1.14 -53.88 3.20
C ILE A 82 -0.33 -54.04 3.57
N GLY A 83 -0.84 -55.28 3.57
CA GLY A 83 -2.22 -55.58 3.97
C GLY A 83 -3.19 -55.90 2.83
N LEU A 84 -2.73 -55.92 1.58
CA LEU A 84 -3.50 -56.52 0.49
C LEU A 84 -3.62 -58.03 0.67
N PRO A 85 -4.79 -58.65 0.30
CA PRO A 85 -4.93 -60.10 0.26
C PRO A 85 -3.85 -60.71 -0.62
N PRO A 86 -3.22 -61.82 -0.21
CA PRO A 86 -2.10 -62.41 -0.96
C PRO A 86 -2.41 -62.72 -2.44
N LYS A 87 -3.65 -63.12 -2.73
CA LYS A 87 -4.07 -63.41 -4.12
C LYS A 87 -4.18 -62.13 -4.97
N VAL A 88 -4.57 -60.99 -4.37
CA VAL A 88 -4.66 -59.69 -5.04
C VAL A 88 -3.28 -59.15 -5.24
N ALA A 89 -2.42 -59.21 -4.21
CA ALA A 89 -1.05 -58.79 -4.29
C ALA A 89 -0.27 -59.56 -5.38
N HIS A 90 -0.45 -60.87 -5.45
CA HIS A 90 0.12 -61.74 -6.48
C HIS A 90 -0.39 -61.39 -7.89
N ALA A 91 -1.72 -61.17 -8.03
CA ALA A 91 -2.33 -60.83 -9.33
C ALA A 91 -1.85 -59.48 -9.92
N VAL A 92 -1.50 -58.55 -9.09
CA VAL A 92 -1.00 -57.23 -9.48
C VAL A 92 0.54 -57.18 -9.56
N GLY A 93 1.24 -57.96 -8.74
CA GLY A 93 2.70 -57.93 -8.57
C GLY A 93 3.51 -58.86 -9.46
N ASP A 94 3.00 -60.09 -9.75
CA ASP A 94 3.76 -61.10 -10.48
C ASP A 94 3.79 -60.93 -12.02
N ASN A 95 2.88 -60.09 -12.51
CA ASN A 95 2.96 -59.73 -13.93
C ASN A 95 3.90 -58.55 -14.12
N GLN A 96 4.95 -58.72 -14.88
CA GLN A 96 5.81 -57.57 -15.30
C GLN A 96 4.94 -56.45 -15.80
N HIS A 97 5.00 -55.32 -15.09
CA HIS A 97 4.24 -54.13 -15.43
C HIS A 97 4.51 -53.73 -16.88
N SER A 98 3.47 -53.60 -17.67
CA SER A 98 3.63 -53.09 -19.02
C SER A 98 3.86 -51.60 -18.95
N ASP A 99 5.10 -51.17 -19.16
CA ASP A 99 5.52 -49.77 -19.23
C ASP A 99 4.83 -49.12 -20.43
N ILE A 100 3.73 -48.41 -20.19
CA ILE A 100 3.04 -47.59 -21.19
C ILE A 100 3.32 -46.14 -20.87
N SER A 101 4.32 -45.51 -21.49
CA SER A 101 4.51 -44.06 -21.35
C SER A 101 3.55 -43.31 -22.26
N PHE A 102 2.90 -42.26 -21.71
CA PHE A 102 2.09 -41.32 -22.47
C PHE A 102 3.00 -40.44 -23.36
N GLY A 103 3.17 -40.82 -24.64
CA GLY A 103 3.98 -40.12 -25.63
C GLY A 103 3.77 -40.66 -27.03
N GLN A 104 4.62 -40.26 -27.98
CA GLN A 104 4.56 -40.72 -29.38
C GLN A 104 4.67 -42.26 -29.55
N THR A 105 5.14 -42.96 -28.53
CA THR A 105 5.31 -44.43 -28.49
C THR A 105 4.05 -45.19 -28.03
N LEU A 106 3.02 -44.50 -27.55
CA LEU A 106 1.80 -45.12 -26.96
C LEU A 106 1.13 -46.09 -27.95
N GLY A 107 1.06 -45.72 -29.21
CA GLY A 107 0.49 -46.58 -30.28
C GLY A 107 1.20 -47.91 -30.42
N ILE A 108 2.53 -47.91 -30.48
CA ILE A 108 3.35 -49.11 -30.65
C ILE A 108 3.29 -50.00 -29.40
N THR A 109 3.31 -49.39 -28.22
CA THR A 109 3.26 -50.14 -26.95
C THR A 109 1.89 -50.84 -26.74
N ILE A 110 0.79 -50.16 -27.13
CA ILE A 110 -0.54 -50.77 -27.11
C ILE A 110 -0.66 -51.87 -28.15
N ASP A 111 -0.08 -51.70 -29.35
CA ASP A 111 -0.07 -52.76 -30.39
C ASP A 111 0.67 -53.99 -29.92
N PHE A 112 1.81 -53.81 -29.29
CA PHE A 112 2.59 -54.91 -28.69
C PHE A 112 1.80 -55.62 -27.56
N MET A 113 1.16 -54.84 -26.71
CA MET A 113 0.33 -55.34 -25.60
C MET A 113 -0.89 -56.16 -26.15
N ILE A 114 -1.56 -55.61 -27.17
CA ILE A 114 -2.67 -56.31 -27.83
C ILE A 114 -2.19 -57.62 -28.45
N ALA A 115 -1.11 -57.60 -29.23
CA ALA A 115 -0.60 -58.79 -29.89
C ALA A 115 -0.14 -59.88 -28.92
N ASN A 116 0.55 -59.51 -27.85
CA ASN A 116 1.21 -60.46 -26.98
C ASN A 116 0.48 -60.84 -25.70
N ARG A 117 -0.43 -59.99 -25.22
CA ARG A 117 -1.13 -60.24 -23.94
C ARG A 117 -2.65 -60.29 -24.04
N ILE A 118 -3.28 -59.51 -24.95
CA ILE A 118 -4.72 -59.41 -25.08
C ILE A 118 -5.26 -60.37 -26.11
N ALA A 119 -4.74 -60.34 -27.34
CA ALA A 119 -5.25 -61.17 -28.44
C ALA A 119 -5.19 -62.67 -28.19
N PRO A 120 -4.12 -63.25 -27.56
CA PRO A 120 -4.04 -64.67 -27.28
C PRO A 120 -5.14 -65.13 -26.29
N GLU A 121 -5.60 -64.31 -25.39
CA GLU A 121 -6.59 -64.63 -24.33
C GLU A 121 -8.05 -64.46 -24.81
N ILE A 122 -8.32 -63.56 -25.78
CA ILE A 122 -9.68 -63.30 -26.26
C ILE A 122 -10.14 -64.35 -27.30
N GLY A 123 -9.22 -64.99 -27.97
CA GLY A 123 -9.58 -65.90 -29.06
C GLY A 123 -10.28 -65.16 -30.21
N LYS A 124 -10.58 -65.83 -31.31
CA LYS A 124 -11.34 -65.23 -32.43
C LYS A 124 -12.85 -65.12 -32.06
N ARG A 125 -13.22 -64.19 -31.17
CA ARG A 125 -14.62 -63.85 -30.99
C ARG A 125 -15.05 -62.86 -32.05
N THR A 126 -16.13 -63.22 -32.75
CA THR A 126 -16.79 -62.52 -33.87
C THR A 126 -16.95 -61.03 -33.62
N ARG A 127 -16.49 -60.23 -34.56
CA ARG A 127 -16.83 -58.80 -34.71
C ARG A 127 -18.34 -58.67 -34.69
N THR A 128 -18.87 -57.87 -33.77
CA THR A 128 -20.28 -57.47 -33.81
C THR A 128 -20.44 -56.22 -34.65
N ASN A 129 -21.44 -56.17 -35.49
CA ASN A 129 -21.69 -55.11 -36.52
C ASN A 129 -22.13 -53.73 -35.97
N ASN A 130 -22.03 -53.45 -34.65
CA ASN A 130 -22.38 -52.17 -34.05
C ASN A 130 -21.21 -51.33 -33.59
N VAL A 131 -20.05 -51.56 -34.19
CA VAL A 131 -18.80 -50.93 -33.75
C VAL A 131 -18.69 -49.43 -34.06
N ASP A 132 -19.43 -48.91 -35.06
CA ASP A 132 -19.27 -47.53 -35.50
C ASP A 132 -20.00 -46.51 -34.62
N GLU A 133 -21.14 -46.85 -34.04
CA GLU A 133 -21.95 -45.95 -33.21
C GLU A 133 -21.32 -45.83 -31.78
N ASP A 134 -20.88 -46.93 -31.23
CA ASP A 134 -20.17 -46.98 -29.94
C ASP A 134 -18.77 -46.30 -30.03
N TYR A 135 -18.11 -46.38 -31.20
CA TYR A 135 -16.81 -45.77 -31.48
C TYR A 135 -16.94 -44.23 -31.50
N GLU A 136 -17.87 -43.66 -32.22
CA GLU A 136 -18.09 -42.20 -32.29
C GLU A 136 -18.41 -41.62 -30.92
N THR A 137 -19.24 -42.31 -30.14
CA THR A 137 -19.63 -41.90 -28.77
C THR A 137 -18.41 -41.91 -27.82
N ALA A 138 -17.57 -42.95 -27.93
CA ALA A 138 -16.35 -43.07 -27.13
C ALA A 138 -15.30 -42.00 -27.51
N VAL A 139 -15.12 -41.74 -28.81
CA VAL A 139 -14.19 -40.71 -29.31
C VAL A 139 -14.62 -39.31 -28.90
N VAL A 140 -15.92 -39.02 -28.94
CA VAL A 140 -16.50 -37.74 -28.46
C VAL A 140 -16.25 -37.57 -26.95
N SER A 141 -16.46 -38.63 -26.18
CA SER A 141 -16.23 -38.63 -24.72
C SER A 141 -14.76 -38.41 -24.36
N ILE A 142 -13.83 -39.09 -25.01
CA ILE A 142 -12.38 -38.92 -24.80
C ILE A 142 -11.92 -37.50 -25.16
N ARG A 143 -12.37 -36.96 -26.29
CA ARG A 143 -12.06 -35.57 -26.68
C ARG A 143 -12.60 -34.54 -25.69
N LYS A 144 -13.77 -34.81 -25.11
CA LYS A 144 -14.37 -33.96 -24.07
C LYS A 144 -13.56 -33.96 -22.77
N ILE A 145 -13.05 -35.13 -22.36
CA ILE A 145 -12.20 -35.31 -21.19
C ILE A 145 -10.85 -34.60 -21.39
N GLU A 146 -10.20 -34.78 -22.54
CA GLU A 146 -8.94 -34.10 -22.87
C GLU A 146 -9.07 -32.58 -22.88
N LYS A 147 -10.17 -32.06 -23.47
CA LYS A 147 -10.49 -30.62 -23.43
C LYS A 147 -10.68 -30.14 -22.00
N HIS A 148 -11.42 -30.89 -21.18
CA HIS A 148 -11.65 -30.54 -19.79
C HIS A 148 -10.35 -30.56 -18.97
N GLN A 149 -9.49 -31.57 -19.12
CA GLN A 149 -8.22 -31.63 -18.43
C GLN A 149 -7.26 -30.49 -18.85
N LYS A 150 -7.22 -30.15 -20.12
CA LYS A 150 -6.47 -28.97 -20.61
C LYS A 150 -7.02 -27.69 -20.00
N PHE A 151 -8.34 -27.52 -19.96
CA PHE A 151 -8.99 -26.36 -19.37
C PHE A 151 -8.66 -26.24 -17.87
N VAL A 152 -8.78 -27.32 -17.09
CA VAL A 152 -8.46 -27.36 -15.66
C VAL A 152 -6.98 -27.01 -15.42
N ARG A 153 -6.05 -27.57 -16.19
CA ARG A 153 -4.62 -27.23 -16.08
C ARG A 153 -4.35 -25.76 -16.36
N HIS A 154 -4.95 -25.19 -17.41
CA HIS A 154 -4.79 -23.76 -17.72
C HIS A 154 -5.41 -22.87 -16.62
N ALA A 155 -6.60 -23.23 -16.13
CA ALA A 155 -7.25 -22.50 -15.04
C ALA A 155 -6.41 -22.52 -13.76
N THR A 156 -5.79 -23.66 -13.42
CA THR A 156 -4.91 -23.80 -12.25
C THR A 156 -3.64 -22.95 -12.40
N ILE A 157 -3.01 -22.97 -13.59
CA ILE A 157 -1.82 -22.14 -13.87
C ILE A 157 -2.18 -20.65 -13.77
N ILE A 158 -3.29 -20.23 -14.36
CA ILE A 158 -3.76 -18.83 -14.29
C ILE A 158 -4.01 -18.45 -12.84
N ALA A 159 -4.68 -19.29 -12.06
CA ALA A 159 -4.94 -19.04 -10.64
C ALA A 159 -3.64 -18.93 -9.81
N MET A 160 -2.64 -19.77 -10.08
CA MET A 160 -1.33 -19.70 -9.42
C MET A 160 -0.57 -18.41 -9.79
N VAL A 161 -0.56 -18.05 -11.09
CA VAL A 161 0.09 -16.82 -11.56
C VAL A 161 -0.57 -15.58 -10.96
N THR A 162 -1.91 -15.54 -10.95
CA THR A 162 -2.64 -14.41 -10.34
C THR A 162 -2.40 -14.31 -8.83
N ALA A 163 -2.39 -15.42 -8.10
CA ALA A 163 -2.06 -15.44 -6.69
C ALA A 163 -0.63 -14.92 -6.43
N LEU A 164 0.35 -15.37 -7.22
CA LEU A 164 1.74 -14.95 -7.10
C LEU A 164 1.90 -13.45 -7.40
N THR A 165 1.21 -12.94 -8.43
CA THR A 165 1.24 -11.50 -8.75
C THR A 165 0.61 -10.65 -7.65
N ILE A 166 -0.49 -11.09 -7.04
CA ILE A 166 -1.13 -10.41 -5.91
C ILE A 166 -0.15 -10.36 -4.72
N ILE A 167 0.48 -11.48 -4.38
CA ILE A 167 1.47 -11.55 -3.30
C ILE A 167 2.63 -10.59 -3.57
N LEU A 168 3.19 -10.59 -4.79
CA LEU A 168 4.29 -9.71 -5.16
C LEU A 168 3.91 -8.23 -5.04
N VAL A 169 2.76 -7.85 -5.57
CA VAL A 169 2.24 -6.47 -5.48
C VAL A 169 2.03 -6.07 -4.02
N THR A 170 1.46 -6.96 -3.22
CA THR A 170 1.24 -6.71 -1.78
C THR A 170 2.57 -6.53 -1.04
N CYS A 171 3.56 -7.38 -1.31
CA CYS A 171 4.91 -7.24 -0.74
C CYS A 171 5.59 -5.92 -1.15
N LEU A 172 5.43 -5.49 -2.40
CA LEU A 172 5.97 -4.21 -2.87
C LEU A 172 5.30 -3.01 -2.19
N ILE A 173 3.98 -3.06 -2.00
CA ILE A 173 3.23 -2.01 -1.29
C ILE A 173 3.67 -1.94 0.18
N ILE A 174 3.76 -3.08 0.85
CA ILE A 174 4.22 -3.17 2.25
C ILE A 174 5.67 -2.68 2.36
N GLY A 175 6.56 -3.12 1.46
CA GLY A 175 7.95 -2.69 1.42
C GLY A 175 8.10 -1.18 1.23
N LYS A 176 7.34 -0.57 0.32
CA LYS A 176 7.29 0.90 0.15
C LYS A 176 6.81 1.60 1.41
N LYS A 177 5.76 1.09 2.06
CA LYS A 177 5.22 1.69 3.29
C LYS A 177 6.22 1.63 4.43
N LEU A 178 6.91 0.50 4.62
CA LEU A 178 7.94 0.34 5.64
C LEU A 178 9.14 1.25 5.39
N LEU A 179 9.60 1.35 4.14
CA LEU A 179 10.70 2.25 3.78
C LEU A 179 10.34 3.71 4.02
N HIS A 180 9.12 4.12 3.63
CA HIS A 180 8.62 5.47 3.88
C HIS A 180 8.53 5.79 5.37
N GLN A 181 8.03 4.85 6.18
CA GLN A 181 7.99 4.98 7.63
C GLN A 181 9.40 5.16 8.23
N GLN A 182 10.35 4.33 7.81
CA GLN A 182 11.74 4.40 8.30
C GLN A 182 12.42 5.72 7.94
N THR A 183 12.21 6.24 6.71
CA THR A 183 12.75 7.54 6.29
C THR A 183 12.12 8.69 7.07
N SER A 184 10.82 8.65 7.34
CA SER A 184 10.10 9.62 8.15
C SER A 184 10.60 9.66 9.60
N ASP A 185 10.81 8.49 10.22
CA ASP A 185 11.32 8.38 11.60
C ASP A 185 12.76 8.89 11.73
N LEU A 186 13.58 8.67 10.69
CA LEU A 186 14.94 9.21 10.63
C LEU A 186 14.94 10.73 10.54
N PHE A 187 14.13 11.30 9.65
CA PHE A 187 13.98 12.74 9.48
C PHE A 187 13.48 13.42 10.76
N ARG A 188 12.49 12.81 11.44
CA ARG A 188 12.00 13.27 12.74
C ARG A 188 13.11 13.38 13.77
N SER A 189 13.90 12.31 13.95
CA SER A 189 14.97 12.30 14.94
C SER A 189 16.10 13.29 14.61
N GLU A 190 16.35 13.52 13.32
CA GLU A 190 17.31 14.53 12.87
C GLU A 190 16.80 15.94 13.17
N LEU A 191 15.52 16.20 12.96
CA LEU A 191 14.89 17.49 13.22
C LEU A 191 14.92 17.83 14.72
N GLU A 192 14.53 16.88 15.58
CA GLU A 192 14.56 17.05 17.04
C GLU A 192 15.99 17.33 17.53
N ARG A 193 17.00 16.69 16.95
CA ARG A 193 18.40 16.95 17.25
C ARG A 193 18.89 18.31 16.73
N LYS A 194 18.48 18.71 15.48
CA LYS A 194 18.84 20.00 14.88
C LYS A 194 18.38 21.17 15.75
N TYR A 195 17.21 21.04 16.39
CA TYR A 195 16.59 22.10 17.16
C TYR A 195 16.52 21.80 18.66
N GLU A 196 17.53 21.11 19.20
CA GLU A 196 17.63 20.82 20.66
C GLU A 196 17.55 22.06 21.56
N ARG A 197 17.86 23.26 21.01
CA ARG A 197 17.68 24.54 21.71
C ARG A 197 16.22 24.87 22.04
N PHE A 198 15.26 24.30 21.32
CA PHE A 198 13.84 24.32 21.60
C PHE A 198 13.40 22.96 22.15
N PRO A 199 12.42 22.86 23.04
CA PRO A 199 11.91 21.56 23.52
C PRO A 199 11.05 20.88 22.45
N LEU A 200 11.66 20.60 21.28
CA LEU A 200 10.98 20.01 20.11
C LEU A 200 10.71 18.53 20.35
N HIS A 201 9.43 18.16 20.38
CA HIS A 201 8.96 16.79 20.38
C HIS A 201 7.83 16.66 19.36
N LEU A 202 8.14 16.04 18.23
CA LEU A 202 7.20 15.93 17.13
C LEU A 202 6.12 14.88 17.41
N ASP A 203 4.87 15.23 17.08
CA ASP A 203 3.75 14.29 17.16
C ASP A 203 4.04 13.03 16.34
N PRO A 204 3.76 11.82 16.86
CA PRO A 204 3.98 10.58 16.12
C PRO A 204 3.26 10.49 14.77
N HIS A 205 2.17 11.22 14.60
CA HIS A 205 1.36 11.21 13.38
C HIS A 205 1.58 12.42 12.47
N ILE A 206 2.59 13.25 12.76
CA ILE A 206 2.94 14.40 11.92
C ILE A 206 3.31 13.93 10.49
N SER A 207 2.77 14.58 9.47
CA SER A 207 3.07 14.25 8.09
C SER A 207 4.45 14.77 7.65
N GLN A 208 4.98 14.23 6.54
CA GLN A 208 6.26 14.68 6.00
C GLN A 208 6.23 16.16 5.63
N SER A 209 5.16 16.64 5.00
CA SER A 209 5.00 18.07 4.63
C SER A 209 4.93 18.97 5.86
N GLN A 210 4.28 18.52 6.93
CA GLN A 210 4.26 19.24 8.21
C GLN A 210 5.66 19.30 8.85
N MET A 211 6.43 18.21 8.82
CA MET A 211 7.81 18.21 9.33
C MET A 211 8.72 19.15 8.56
N GLU A 212 8.61 19.19 7.22
CA GLU A 212 9.34 20.12 6.36
C GLU A 212 8.94 21.56 6.63
N ALA A 213 7.65 21.83 6.86
CA ALA A 213 7.20 23.17 7.26
C ALA A 213 7.72 23.56 8.65
N VAL A 214 7.74 22.64 9.62
CA VAL A 214 8.31 22.87 10.96
C VAL A 214 9.80 23.16 10.88
N ASP A 215 10.55 22.40 10.05
CA ASP A 215 11.96 22.67 9.79
C ASP A 215 12.17 24.11 9.27
N ALA A 216 11.44 24.49 8.24
CA ALA A 216 11.52 25.83 7.65
C ALA A 216 11.11 26.93 8.63
N ILE A 217 10.08 26.71 9.46
CA ILE A 217 9.63 27.67 10.49
C ILE A 217 10.69 27.85 11.58
N LEU A 218 11.29 26.75 12.06
CA LEU A 218 12.29 26.82 13.12
C LEU A 218 13.63 27.36 12.64
N ASP A 219 14.00 27.11 11.38
CA ASP A 219 15.24 27.57 10.76
C ASP A 219 15.34 29.10 10.69
N GLN A 220 14.21 29.77 10.50
CA GLN A 220 14.12 31.24 10.45
C GLN A 220 13.92 31.91 11.83
N MET A 221 13.89 31.15 12.94
CA MET A 221 13.73 31.77 14.25
C MET A 221 15.04 32.42 14.72
N VAL A 222 15.03 33.74 14.82
CA VAL A 222 16.15 34.57 15.25
C VAL A 222 16.03 34.92 16.73
N MET A 223 17.13 34.81 17.48
CA MET A 223 17.16 35.21 18.87
C MET A 223 17.23 36.73 19.00
N VAL A 224 16.17 37.36 19.48
CA VAL A 224 16.08 38.82 19.65
C VAL A 224 16.35 39.27 21.07
N LYS A 225 16.21 38.37 22.04
CA LYS A 225 16.60 38.61 23.42
C LYS A 225 17.23 37.33 23.98
N GLU A 226 18.43 37.49 24.55
CA GLU A 226 19.27 36.41 25.03
C GLU A 226 18.44 35.40 25.84
N ASP A 227 18.51 34.13 25.44
CA ASP A 227 17.87 32.96 26.06
C ASP A 227 16.39 33.10 26.47
N SER A 228 15.65 34.07 25.94
CA SER A 228 14.27 34.29 26.39
C SER A 228 13.26 34.52 25.29
N LEU A 229 13.67 35.08 24.14
CA LEU A 229 12.75 35.38 23.05
C LEU A 229 13.40 35.16 21.69
N TRP A 230 12.74 34.35 20.87
CA TRP A 230 13.03 34.22 19.43
C TRP A 230 11.84 34.75 18.65
N MET A 231 12.11 35.31 17.48
CA MET A 231 11.10 35.84 16.57
C MET A 231 11.36 35.33 15.17
N SER A 232 10.31 35.02 14.42
CA SER A 232 10.48 34.63 13.01
C SER A 232 11.06 35.80 12.21
N GLN A 233 12.07 35.51 11.38
CA GLN A 233 12.80 36.47 10.58
C GLN A 233 11.86 37.21 9.61
N TYR A 234 10.86 36.48 9.08
CA TYR A 234 9.87 36.97 8.13
C TYR A 234 8.47 36.90 8.70
N GLU A 235 7.53 37.58 8.05
CA GLU A 235 6.10 37.40 8.23
C GLU A 235 5.71 35.97 7.90
N PHE A 236 4.70 35.44 8.56
CA PHE A 236 4.27 34.04 8.36
C PHE A 236 3.61 33.86 7.00
N ASN A 237 4.15 32.95 6.15
CA ASN A 237 3.72 32.80 4.76
C ASN A 237 2.61 31.76 4.57
N ARG A 238 1.90 31.85 3.43
CA ARG A 238 0.79 30.95 3.05
C ARG A 238 1.23 29.52 2.84
N GLY A 239 2.48 29.29 2.43
CA GLY A 239 3.05 27.96 2.25
C GLY A 239 3.08 27.17 3.54
N TRP A 240 3.68 27.74 4.59
CA TRP A 240 3.73 27.09 5.91
C TRP A 240 2.36 26.94 6.56
N TRP A 241 1.48 27.94 6.40
CA TRP A 241 0.10 27.85 6.83
C TRP A 241 -0.61 26.65 6.21
N SER A 242 -0.47 26.50 4.89
CA SER A 242 -1.13 25.42 4.17
C SER A 242 -0.57 24.04 4.50
N ASP A 243 0.76 23.91 4.65
CA ASP A 243 1.40 22.64 4.96
C ASP A 243 1.06 22.16 6.38
N ILE A 244 1.04 23.06 7.37
CA ILE A 244 0.67 22.71 8.75
C ILE A 244 -0.81 22.31 8.85
N LEU A 245 -1.70 22.98 8.10
CA LEU A 245 -3.14 22.68 8.08
C LEU A 245 -3.51 21.59 7.06
N GLU A 246 -2.55 21.13 6.23
CA GLU A 246 -2.77 20.15 5.16
C GLU A 246 -3.86 20.58 4.17
N VAL A 247 -3.85 21.86 3.81
CA VAL A 247 -4.73 22.44 2.78
C VAL A 247 -3.94 22.83 1.54
N SER A 248 -4.59 22.93 0.38
CA SER A 248 -3.92 23.32 -0.84
C SER A 248 -3.60 24.80 -0.89
N CYS A 249 -2.42 25.16 -1.39
CA CYS A 249 -2.01 26.53 -1.68
C CYS A 249 -1.39 26.58 -3.07
N PRO A 250 -1.78 27.52 -3.96
CA PRO A 250 -1.14 27.70 -5.25
C PRO A 250 0.36 27.95 -5.07
N LYS A 251 1.18 27.38 -5.96
CA LYS A 251 2.64 27.43 -5.82
C LYS A 251 3.16 28.87 -5.81
N GLU A 252 2.58 29.73 -6.62
CA GLU A 252 2.91 31.15 -6.78
C GLU A 252 2.53 32.01 -5.57
N GLU A 253 1.63 31.52 -4.69
CA GLU A 253 1.19 32.22 -3.50
C GLU A 253 1.92 31.77 -2.23
N ARG A 254 2.69 30.69 -2.29
CA ARG A 254 3.27 30.06 -1.09
C ARG A 254 4.21 30.98 -0.31
N SER A 255 4.95 31.86 -0.99
CA SER A 255 5.85 32.84 -0.35
C SER A 255 5.16 34.11 0.12
N MET A 256 3.91 34.32 -0.25
CA MET A 256 3.16 35.50 0.16
C MET A 256 2.79 35.42 1.65
N PRO A 257 2.79 36.55 2.39
CA PRO A 257 2.31 36.60 3.77
C PRO A 257 0.90 36.02 3.91
N THR A 258 0.64 35.33 5.00
CA THR A 258 -0.70 34.86 5.36
C THR A 258 -1.54 36.03 5.81
N THR A 259 -2.53 36.39 5.02
CA THR A 259 -3.50 37.48 5.27
C THR A 259 -4.93 36.96 5.24
N ASP A 260 -5.90 37.81 5.44
CA ASP A 260 -7.32 37.46 5.49
C ASP A 260 -7.66 36.44 6.61
N VAL A 261 -6.88 36.45 7.67
CA VAL A 261 -7.06 35.63 8.87
C VAL A 261 -7.44 36.51 10.06
N CYS A 262 -8.35 36.02 10.90
CA CYS A 262 -8.69 36.70 12.13
C CYS A 262 -7.84 36.21 13.32
N TYR A 263 -7.80 36.97 14.42
CA TYR A 263 -7.02 36.62 15.61
C TYR A 263 -7.34 35.22 16.15
N GLY A 264 -8.63 34.84 16.16
CA GLY A 264 -9.05 33.51 16.59
C GLY A 264 -8.49 32.39 15.74
N GLU A 265 -8.45 32.54 14.40
CA GLU A 265 -7.89 31.56 13.49
C GLU A 265 -6.37 31.41 13.68
N VAL A 266 -5.66 32.52 13.88
CA VAL A 266 -4.23 32.48 14.17
C VAL A 266 -3.94 31.77 15.49
N CYS A 267 -4.74 32.00 16.54
CA CYS A 267 -4.61 31.28 17.80
C CYS A 267 -4.86 29.77 17.65
N LEU A 268 -5.87 29.36 16.86
CA LEU A 268 -6.12 27.95 16.57
C LEU A 268 -4.97 27.30 15.79
N PHE A 269 -4.43 28.04 14.82
CA PHE A 269 -3.24 27.61 14.08
C PHE A 269 -2.03 27.40 15.00
N ILE A 270 -1.73 28.38 15.87
CA ILE A 270 -0.62 28.28 16.83
C ILE A 270 -0.83 27.08 17.77
N ASN A 271 -2.04 26.83 18.24
CA ASN A 271 -2.32 25.65 19.05
C ASN A 271 -2.06 24.35 18.27
N LYS A 272 -2.48 24.28 17.02
CA LYS A 272 -2.16 23.13 16.15
C LYS A 272 -0.64 22.93 16.00
N LEU A 273 0.11 24.01 15.79
CA LEU A 273 1.57 23.96 15.68
C LEU A 273 2.25 23.51 16.98
N ARG A 274 1.75 23.97 18.14
CA ARG A 274 2.17 23.51 19.46
C ARG A 274 1.88 22.03 19.68
N ASP A 275 0.71 21.57 19.28
CA ASP A 275 0.34 20.15 19.38
C ASP A 275 1.26 19.26 18.57
N LEU A 276 1.63 19.70 17.37
CA LEU A 276 2.56 18.99 16.49
C LEU A 276 4.01 18.97 16.98
N THR A 277 4.44 20.00 17.72
CA THR A 277 5.87 20.25 18.00
C THR A 277 6.25 20.26 19.46
N LYS A 278 5.32 20.52 20.35
CA LYS A 278 5.49 20.84 21.78
C LYS A 278 6.33 22.10 22.05
N VAL A 279 6.70 22.83 21.01
CA VAL A 279 7.37 24.14 21.12
C VAL A 279 6.35 25.23 21.45
N ASP A 280 6.68 26.13 22.36
CA ASP A 280 5.78 27.22 22.80
C ASP A 280 5.78 28.39 21.81
N PHE A 281 5.25 28.13 20.60
CA PHE A 281 4.98 29.19 19.62
C PHE A 281 3.87 30.10 20.12
N VAL A 282 4.06 31.39 19.95
CA VAL A 282 3.09 32.42 20.36
C VAL A 282 3.02 33.55 19.33
N LEU A 283 1.96 34.34 19.37
CA LEU A 283 2.02 35.72 18.87
C LEU A 283 2.84 36.56 19.84
N PRO A 284 3.74 37.44 19.37
CA PRO A 284 4.42 38.39 20.23
C PRO A 284 3.41 39.32 20.90
N SER A 285 3.70 39.81 22.09
CA SER A 285 3.05 41.00 22.62
C SER A 285 3.49 42.22 21.80
N SER A 286 2.70 43.28 21.82
CA SER A 286 3.07 44.53 21.13
C SER A 286 4.42 45.12 21.64
N ALA A 287 4.71 44.94 22.91
CA ALA A 287 6.00 45.35 23.48
C ALA A 287 7.18 44.50 23.00
N GLU A 288 7.00 43.18 22.90
CA GLU A 288 8.02 42.29 22.33
C GLU A 288 8.22 42.57 20.83
N TRP A 289 7.13 42.80 20.11
CA TRP A 289 7.16 43.15 18.69
C TRP A 289 7.93 44.45 18.46
N GLU A 290 7.60 45.55 19.20
CA GLU A 290 8.30 46.82 19.08
C GLU A 290 9.77 46.73 19.49
N TYR A 291 10.10 46.00 20.56
CA TYR A 291 11.47 45.73 20.96
C TYR A 291 12.26 45.08 19.82
N SER A 292 11.65 44.05 19.21
CA SER A 292 12.24 43.31 18.08
C SER A 292 12.37 44.17 16.83
N ALA A 293 11.36 44.98 16.51
CA ALA A 293 11.39 45.91 15.37
C ALA A 293 12.47 46.97 15.48
N ARG A 294 12.78 47.42 16.71
CA ARG A 294 13.89 48.37 16.93
C ARG A 294 15.27 47.78 16.63
N GLY A 295 15.43 46.45 16.77
CA GLY A 295 16.68 45.77 16.42
C GLY A 295 17.89 46.26 17.23
N GLY A 296 17.69 46.83 18.45
CA GLY A 296 18.75 47.47 19.23
C GLY A 296 19.15 48.87 18.74
N GLU A 297 18.39 49.44 17.81
CA GLU A 297 18.65 50.70 17.14
C GLU A 297 17.57 51.76 17.45
N HIS A 298 17.82 53.01 17.03
CA HIS A 298 16.93 54.15 17.32
C HIS A 298 16.34 54.76 16.04
N TYR A 299 16.25 54.00 14.97
CA TYR A 299 15.66 54.47 13.72
C TYR A 299 14.12 54.65 13.82
N VAL A 300 13.60 55.50 12.93
CA VAL A 300 12.17 55.75 12.81
C VAL A 300 11.42 54.53 12.27
N TYR A 301 12.03 53.80 11.33
CA TYR A 301 11.55 52.57 10.76
C TYR A 301 12.48 51.43 11.12
N ALA A 302 12.07 50.20 10.94
CA ALA A 302 12.92 49.04 11.28
C ALA A 302 14.14 48.99 10.33
N GLY A 303 15.34 49.25 10.91
CA GLY A 303 16.63 49.25 10.22
C GLY A 303 17.02 50.54 9.50
N SER A 304 16.18 51.59 9.44
CA SER A 304 16.53 52.84 8.74
C SER A 304 15.67 54.04 9.16
N ASP A 305 16.19 55.26 8.99
CA ASP A 305 15.37 56.50 9.03
C ASP A 305 14.73 56.82 7.66
N ASN A 306 15.12 56.11 6.60
CA ASN A 306 14.53 56.27 5.28
C ASN A 306 13.46 55.18 5.04
N VAL A 307 12.19 55.61 4.91
CA VAL A 307 11.05 54.72 4.68
C VAL A 307 11.20 53.88 3.41
N ASP A 308 11.76 54.43 2.33
CA ASP A 308 11.93 53.73 1.05
C ASP A 308 12.88 52.55 1.13
N THR A 309 13.80 52.56 2.08
CA THR A 309 14.77 51.48 2.28
C THR A 309 14.26 50.43 3.29
N ALA A 310 13.39 50.84 4.24
CA ALA A 310 12.95 49.99 5.32
C ALA A 310 11.57 49.31 5.09
N ALA A 311 10.69 49.93 4.29
CA ALA A 311 9.28 49.55 4.25
C ALA A 311 8.72 49.37 2.83
N TRP A 312 7.83 48.41 2.67
CA TRP A 312 6.82 48.39 1.62
C TRP A 312 5.59 49.12 2.11
N TYR A 313 5.31 50.31 1.54
CA TYR A 313 4.20 51.18 1.93
C TYR A 313 3.54 51.78 0.69
N ILE A 314 2.47 52.53 0.81
CA ILE A 314 1.72 53.05 -0.36
C ILE A 314 2.58 53.83 -1.36
N GLY A 315 3.66 54.44 -0.91
CA GLY A 315 4.56 55.24 -1.77
C GLY A 315 5.43 54.40 -2.71
N ASN A 316 5.64 53.10 -2.45
CA ASN A 316 6.55 52.25 -3.22
C ASN A 316 6.09 50.79 -3.44
N SER A 317 4.98 50.41 -2.87
CA SER A 317 4.43 49.04 -3.01
C SER A 317 3.64 48.81 -4.30
N GLU A 318 3.31 49.89 -5.01
CA GLU A 318 2.35 49.88 -6.14
C GLU A 318 0.97 49.32 -5.72
N GLY A 319 0.64 49.37 -4.43
CA GLY A 319 -0.58 48.79 -3.88
C GLY A 319 -0.61 47.28 -3.85
N LEU A 320 0.56 46.63 -3.94
CA LEU A 320 0.70 45.17 -3.98
C LEU A 320 1.39 44.66 -2.71
N LEU A 321 0.96 43.46 -2.32
CA LEU A 321 1.60 42.65 -1.29
C LEU A 321 2.90 42.05 -1.85
N HIS A 322 3.96 42.02 -1.06
CA HIS A 322 5.26 41.47 -1.44
C HIS A 322 5.53 40.13 -0.71
N PRO A 323 6.29 39.21 -1.34
CA PRO A 323 6.67 37.92 -0.70
C PRO A 323 7.47 38.14 0.59
N SER A 324 7.26 37.23 1.58
CA SER A 324 7.94 37.21 2.88
C SER A 324 8.94 36.05 2.99
N ASP A 325 9.74 35.80 1.97
CA ASP A 325 10.66 34.68 1.88
C ASP A 325 12.11 35.03 1.60
N GLY A 326 12.47 36.29 1.78
CA GLY A 326 13.83 36.74 1.53
C GLY A 326 13.95 38.25 1.32
N TRP A 327 15.16 38.68 0.94
CA TRP A 327 15.45 40.05 0.67
C TRP A 327 14.79 40.54 -0.64
N GLN A 328 13.81 41.40 -0.52
CA GLN A 328 13.06 41.99 -1.62
C GLN A 328 13.49 43.47 -1.87
N GLY A 329 14.75 43.80 -1.56
CA GLY A 329 15.27 45.15 -1.70
C GLY A 329 14.98 46.07 -0.51
N LYS A 330 14.45 45.54 0.58
CA LYS A 330 14.29 46.24 1.88
C LYS A 330 15.32 45.76 2.88
N MET A 331 15.75 46.67 3.77
CA MET A 331 16.73 46.35 4.81
C MET A 331 16.09 45.61 5.94
N CYS A 332 16.80 44.60 6.49
CA CYS A 332 16.50 44.06 7.82
C CYS A 332 16.95 45.06 8.90
N ASN A 333 16.46 44.89 10.11
CA ASN A 333 16.93 45.60 11.27
C ASN A 333 18.16 44.94 11.91
N GLY A 334 18.69 45.48 13.00
CA GLY A 334 19.88 44.99 13.69
C GLY A 334 19.73 43.59 14.32
N PHE A 335 18.55 42.98 14.29
CA PHE A 335 18.30 41.59 14.67
C PHE A 335 18.01 40.68 13.47
N ASP A 336 18.34 41.12 12.23
CA ASP A 336 18.09 40.39 10.98
C ASP A 336 16.58 40.08 10.74
N LEU A 337 15.67 40.92 11.26
CA LEU A 337 14.24 40.83 11.01
C LEU A 337 13.85 41.69 9.81
N PHE A 338 13.12 41.13 8.85
CA PHE A 338 12.61 41.78 7.66
C PHE A 338 11.15 42.20 7.82
N ASP A 339 10.76 43.23 7.05
CA ASP A 339 9.38 43.71 6.90
C ASP A 339 8.68 44.06 8.24
N MET A 340 9.48 44.46 9.27
CA MET A 340 8.95 45.00 10.54
C MET A 340 8.39 46.42 10.35
N SER A 341 8.46 46.97 9.15
CA SER A 341 7.83 48.23 8.72
C SER A 341 7.18 47.98 7.37
N GLY A 342 5.86 48.11 7.27
CA GLY A 342 5.09 47.94 6.02
C GLY A 342 4.80 46.48 5.68
N ASN A 343 4.61 46.16 4.43
CA ASN A 343 4.15 44.92 3.81
C ASN A 343 2.80 44.45 4.42
N VAL A 344 2.75 43.73 5.55
CA VAL A 344 1.51 43.48 6.26
C VAL A 344 1.56 43.98 7.71
N GLY A 345 0.45 44.49 8.21
CA GLY A 345 0.29 44.78 9.63
C GLY A 345 0.25 43.46 10.43
N GLU A 346 0.96 43.40 11.56
CA GLU A 346 1.17 42.16 12.27
C GLU A 346 0.36 42.08 13.56
N LEU A 347 -0.49 41.05 13.66
CA LEU A 347 -1.26 40.73 14.84
C LEU A 347 -0.35 40.44 16.04
N CYS A 348 -0.66 41.13 17.17
CA CYS A 348 0.03 40.94 18.43
C CYS A 348 -0.95 40.40 19.51
N ASN A 349 -0.43 39.61 20.44
CA ASN A 349 -1.18 39.13 21.60
C ASN A 349 -1.24 40.23 22.70
N SER A 350 -1.77 41.40 22.32
CA SER A 350 -1.96 42.51 23.22
C SER A 350 -3.33 43.17 22.97
N PRO A 351 -4.07 43.53 23.99
CA PRO A 351 -5.31 44.31 23.83
C PRO A 351 -4.97 45.73 23.34
N TYR A 352 -5.77 46.27 22.42
CA TYR A 352 -5.68 47.64 21.97
C TYR A 352 -6.67 48.52 22.78
N GLY A 353 -6.14 49.49 23.48
CA GLY A 353 -6.92 50.38 24.35
C GLY A 353 -7.47 49.72 25.61
N ALA A 354 -8.39 50.40 26.30
CA ALA A 354 -9.08 49.83 27.45
C ALA A 354 -10.06 48.73 26.99
N ARG A 355 -9.99 47.53 27.57
CA ARG A 355 -10.95 46.44 27.32
C ARG A 355 -12.37 46.90 27.68
N VAL A 356 -13.17 47.21 26.66
CA VAL A 356 -14.63 47.27 26.77
C VAL A 356 -15.15 46.08 25.97
N ASP A 357 -16.24 45.48 26.32
CA ASP A 357 -16.84 44.28 25.73
C ASP A 357 -16.67 44.25 24.20
N GLY A 358 -15.92 43.26 23.66
CA GLY A 358 -15.59 43.17 22.26
C GLY A 358 -14.17 43.64 21.87
N GLY A 359 -13.23 43.68 22.82
CA GLY A 359 -11.88 44.25 22.73
C GLY A 359 -11.15 44.04 21.40
N GLN A 360 -10.45 45.10 20.98
CA GLN A 360 -9.58 45.05 19.82
C GLN A 360 -8.19 44.50 20.20
N TRP A 361 -7.52 43.92 19.24
CA TRP A 361 -6.13 43.45 19.33
C TRP A 361 -5.20 44.40 18.59
N VAL A 362 -3.98 44.51 19.10
CA VAL A 362 -2.96 45.37 18.48
C VAL A 362 -2.48 44.75 17.18
N VAL A 363 -2.39 45.59 16.17
CA VAL A 363 -1.67 45.35 14.91
C VAL A 363 -0.54 46.36 14.81
N CYS A 364 0.69 45.89 14.61
CA CYS A 364 1.90 46.69 14.53
C CYS A 364 2.46 46.75 13.09
N GLY A 365 3.34 47.72 12.81
CA GLY A 365 4.17 47.79 11.62
C GLY A 365 3.56 48.50 10.41
N GLY A 366 2.21 48.68 10.39
CA GLY A 366 1.53 49.18 9.19
C GLY A 366 1.55 48.17 8.05
N ASN A 367 1.22 48.58 6.80
CA ASN A 367 1.11 47.64 5.69
C ASN A 367 1.40 48.32 4.35
N TYR A 368 1.35 47.59 3.23
CA TYR A 368 1.63 48.06 1.89
C TYR A 368 0.69 49.16 1.39
N MET A 369 -0.42 49.40 2.04
CA MET A 369 -1.39 50.48 1.75
C MET A 369 -1.30 51.64 2.73
N SER A 370 -0.44 51.52 3.76
CA SER A 370 -0.29 52.55 4.81
C SER A 370 0.57 53.75 4.33
N GLU A 371 0.32 54.91 4.88
CA GLU A 371 1.19 56.09 4.70
C GLU A 371 2.51 55.94 5.50
N ALA A 372 3.56 56.68 5.12
CA ALA A 372 4.87 56.61 5.75
C ALA A 372 4.87 56.79 7.28
N ASN A 373 3.97 57.63 7.83
CA ASN A 373 3.86 57.80 9.27
C ASN A 373 3.20 56.63 10.02
N GLU A 374 2.51 55.74 9.29
CA GLU A 374 1.82 54.59 9.81
C GLU A 374 2.66 53.31 9.81
N VAL A 375 3.82 53.28 9.13
CA VAL A 375 4.75 52.17 9.10
C VAL A 375 5.96 52.37 10.03
N LYS A 376 5.93 53.38 10.91
CA LYS A 376 6.95 53.57 11.94
C LYS A 376 6.96 52.44 12.97
N VAL A 377 8.13 52.15 13.57
CA VAL A 377 8.29 51.09 14.55
C VAL A 377 7.25 51.12 15.68
N GLY A 378 6.88 52.30 16.15
CA GLY A 378 5.86 52.43 17.24
C GLY A 378 4.41 52.56 16.77
N ALA A 379 4.16 52.46 15.45
CA ALA A 379 2.82 52.60 14.91
C ALA A 379 1.94 51.35 15.26
N GLN A 380 0.75 51.62 15.80
CA GLN A 380 -0.19 50.57 16.20
C GLN A 380 -1.59 50.96 15.83
N ILE A 381 -2.38 50.00 15.40
CA ILE A 381 -3.84 50.11 15.19
C ILE A 381 -4.56 48.99 15.92
N GLY A 382 -5.88 49.13 16.11
CA GLY A 382 -6.72 48.09 16.71
C GLY A 382 -7.57 47.38 15.66
N ILE A 383 -7.68 46.06 15.78
CA ILE A 383 -8.59 45.23 14.97
C ILE A 383 -9.43 44.34 15.88
N THR A 384 -10.71 44.14 15.56
CA THR A 384 -11.56 43.23 16.34
C THR A 384 -11.14 41.76 16.14
N ALA A 385 -11.40 40.90 17.12
CA ALA A 385 -10.89 39.52 17.12
C ALA A 385 -11.41 38.66 15.95
N ASP A 386 -12.54 39.02 15.36
CA ASP A 386 -13.21 38.33 14.24
C ASP A 386 -12.96 38.99 12.88
N ALA A 387 -12.35 40.19 12.87
CA ALA A 387 -12.07 40.88 11.60
C ALA A 387 -10.96 40.22 10.80
N LYS A 388 -11.14 40.21 9.50
CA LYS A 388 -10.15 39.75 8.50
C LYS A 388 -9.79 40.92 7.61
N SER A 389 -8.52 40.97 7.18
CA SER A 389 -8.06 42.01 6.30
C SER A 389 -6.96 41.49 5.37
N PRO A 390 -6.96 41.85 4.09
CA PRO A 390 -5.88 41.52 3.17
C PRO A 390 -4.55 42.23 3.47
N THR A 391 -4.58 43.20 4.39
CA THR A 391 -3.43 43.99 4.81
C THR A 391 -2.91 43.61 6.20
N VAL A 392 -3.49 42.58 6.84
CA VAL A 392 -3.12 42.12 8.17
C VAL A 392 -2.75 40.63 8.14
N GLY A 393 -1.56 40.34 8.64
CA GLY A 393 -0.99 39.02 8.83
C GLY A 393 -0.43 38.86 10.24
N PHE A 394 0.62 38.09 10.38
CA PHE A 394 1.30 37.87 11.67
C PHE A 394 2.70 37.29 11.47
N ARG A 395 3.51 37.36 12.54
CA ARG A 395 4.72 36.57 12.69
C ARG A 395 4.71 35.78 14.00
N LEU A 396 5.50 34.72 14.07
CA LEU A 396 5.59 33.87 15.27
C LEU A 396 6.72 34.34 16.18
N ALA A 397 6.52 34.09 17.47
CA ALA A 397 7.59 34.14 18.47
C ALA A 397 7.66 32.80 19.23
N ILE A 398 8.81 32.54 19.84
CA ILE A 398 9.01 31.45 20.83
C ILE A 398 9.53 32.10 22.10
N ARG A 399 8.88 31.77 23.24
CA ARG A 399 9.36 32.16 24.54
C ARG A 399 9.97 30.95 25.25
N LYS A 400 11.10 31.17 25.89
CA LYS A 400 11.64 30.19 26.81
C LYS A 400 11.11 30.52 28.20
N ASP A 401 10.32 29.64 28.77
CA ASP A 401 9.84 29.81 30.13
C ASP A 401 11.01 29.86 31.09
N SER A 402 11.04 30.91 31.90
CA SER A 402 12.02 31.07 33.00
C SER A 402 11.83 30.06 34.15
N LYS A 403 11.02 28.99 33.96
CA LYS A 403 10.65 28.00 34.97
C LYS A 403 11.36 26.65 34.84
N THR A 404 12.31 26.49 33.90
CA THR A 404 13.07 25.24 33.74
C THR A 404 14.55 25.50 34.08
N GLN A 405 14.83 25.94 35.30
CA GLN A 405 16.14 25.81 35.95
C GLN A 405 15.98 25.06 37.25
#